data_02b3e9103a4102e5188eabb94f9b6b5f
#
_entry.id   02b3e9103a4102e5188eabb94f9b6b5f
#
_cell.length_a   1.000
_cell.length_b   1.000
_cell.length_c   1.000
_cell.angle_alpha   90.00
_cell.angle_beta   90.00
_cell.angle_gamma   90.00
#
_symmetry.space_group_name_H-M   'P 1'
#
loop_
_entity.id
_entity.type
_entity.pdbx_description
1 polymer ?
#
loop_
_entity_poly.entity_id
_entity_poly.type
_entity_poly.pdbx_seq_one_letter_code
_entity_poly.pdbx_strand_id
1 'polypeptide(L)'
;MAEQTKVKTLEKVVIRFSGDSGDGMQLTGTIFSNLSAVFGNEISTFPDYPAEVRAPQGTLSGVSGFQVHLGSRKIFTPGDKADVLVAMNPAALKVNVKHLKPNAIVLIDTDSFKKSDLDKALFTTDDPFTELGLTGVQVVAAPISTMVKDGLVEFGASTGGGYAHVAE
;
A
#
# COMPACT_ATOMS: atom_id res chain seq x y z
N MET A 1 10.99 -30.72 -2.40
CA MET A 1 12.24 -29.92 -2.24
C MET A 1 11.79 -28.56 -1.73
N ALA A 2 12.19 -28.19 -0.51
CA ALA A 2 11.84 -26.86 0.04
C ALA A 2 12.64 -25.82 -0.76
N GLU A 3 11.92 -24.87 -1.37
CA GLU A 3 12.49 -23.72 -2.06
C GLU A 3 13.22 -22.88 -1.01
N GLN A 4 14.53 -22.78 -1.11
CA GLN A 4 15.31 -21.94 -0.20
C GLN A 4 14.95 -20.48 -0.46
N THR A 5 14.22 -19.89 0.46
CA THR A 5 13.90 -18.46 0.43
C THR A 5 15.21 -17.66 0.49
N LYS A 6 15.57 -17.00 -0.61
CA LYS A 6 16.76 -16.15 -0.67
C LYS A 6 16.53 -14.88 0.11
N VAL A 7 17.03 -14.80 1.34
CA VAL A 7 16.98 -13.59 2.16
C VAL A 7 17.93 -12.55 1.59
N LYS A 8 17.41 -11.34 1.32
CA LYS A 8 18.21 -10.19 0.90
C LYS A 8 18.21 -9.14 2.02
N THR A 9 19.38 -8.81 2.51
CA THR A 9 19.56 -7.71 3.49
C THR A 9 19.68 -6.40 2.75
N LEU A 10 18.89 -5.39 3.18
CA LEU A 10 18.90 -4.03 2.62
C LEU A 10 19.39 -3.06 3.69
N GLU A 11 20.26 -2.11 3.32
CA GLU A 11 20.68 -1.04 4.22
C GLU A 11 19.62 0.03 4.39
N LYS A 12 18.78 0.22 3.37
CA LYS A 12 17.66 1.18 3.35
C LYS A 12 16.57 0.71 2.40
N VAL A 13 15.34 1.08 2.69
CA VAL A 13 14.18 0.79 1.86
C VAL A 13 13.14 1.90 1.98
N VAL A 14 12.50 2.26 0.87
CA VAL A 14 11.37 3.17 0.83
C VAL A 14 10.11 2.36 0.54
N ILE A 15 9.15 2.42 1.46
CA ILE A 15 7.86 1.73 1.36
C ILE A 15 6.77 2.80 1.26
N ARG A 16 5.87 2.64 0.30
CA ARG A 16 4.71 3.52 0.14
C ARG A 16 3.43 2.71 0.28
N PHE A 17 2.60 3.09 1.26
CA PHE A 17 1.25 2.58 1.45
C PHE A 17 0.29 3.51 0.73
N SER A 18 -0.67 2.97 -0.03
CA SER A 18 -1.61 3.79 -0.77
C SER A 18 -2.95 3.10 -0.97
N GLY A 19 -4.03 3.85 -0.78
CA GLY A 19 -5.41 3.41 -0.87
C GLY A 19 -6.35 4.60 -0.87
N ASP A 20 -7.65 4.37 -0.73
CA ASP A 20 -8.63 5.42 -0.56
C ASP A 20 -8.44 6.12 0.80
N SER A 21 -8.98 7.33 0.94
CA SER A 21 -8.85 8.09 2.19
C SER A 21 -9.48 7.39 3.42
N GLY A 22 -10.36 6.41 3.19
CA GLY A 22 -10.98 5.57 4.24
C GLY A 22 -10.25 4.28 4.58
N ASP A 23 -9.22 3.89 3.80
CA ASP A 23 -8.53 2.59 3.96
C ASP A 23 -7.51 2.58 5.11
N GLY A 24 -7.42 3.64 5.89
CA GLY A 24 -6.52 3.69 7.06
C GLY A 24 -5.03 3.77 6.71
N MET A 25 -4.66 4.25 5.52
CA MET A 25 -3.26 4.30 5.08
C MET A 25 -2.36 5.12 6.00
N GLN A 26 -2.88 6.21 6.57
CA GLN A 26 -2.14 7.04 7.53
C GLN A 26 -1.89 6.28 8.84
N LEU A 27 -2.88 5.54 9.33
CA LEU A 27 -2.76 4.72 10.53
C LEU A 27 -1.79 3.56 10.30
N THR A 28 -1.95 2.84 9.20
CA THR A 28 -1.05 1.72 8.83
C THR A 28 0.40 2.18 8.74
N GLY A 29 0.66 3.29 8.04
CA GLY A 29 1.99 3.85 7.92
C GLY A 29 2.58 4.30 9.27
N THR A 30 1.76 4.88 10.13
CA THR A 30 2.17 5.30 11.48
C THR A 30 2.52 4.09 12.36
N ILE A 31 1.67 3.05 12.39
CA ILE A 31 1.94 1.81 13.15
C ILE A 31 3.21 1.15 12.65
N PHE A 32 3.35 1.01 11.33
CA PHE A 32 4.54 0.43 10.71
C PHE A 32 5.81 1.19 11.07
N SER A 33 5.77 2.53 11.05
CA SER A 33 6.89 3.39 11.42
C SER A 33 7.27 3.21 12.89
N ASN A 34 6.29 3.21 13.79
CA ASN A 34 6.53 3.04 15.23
C ASN A 34 7.16 1.67 15.54
N LEU A 35 6.64 0.59 14.96
CA LEU A 35 7.21 -0.73 15.10
C LEU A 35 8.65 -0.79 14.56
N SER A 36 8.89 -0.20 13.40
CA SER A 36 10.22 -0.16 12.81
C SER A 36 11.23 0.60 13.67
N ALA A 37 10.80 1.68 14.35
CA ALA A 37 11.63 2.41 15.31
C ALA A 37 11.98 1.55 16.54
N VAL A 38 11.02 0.79 17.05
CA VAL A 38 11.25 -0.14 18.18
C VAL A 38 12.33 -1.18 17.85
N PHE A 39 12.40 -1.61 16.59
CA PHE A 39 13.45 -2.50 16.09
C PHE A 39 14.79 -1.81 15.80
N GLY A 40 14.92 -0.50 16.11
CA GLY A 40 16.18 0.24 16.02
C GLY A 40 16.46 0.79 14.61
N ASN A 41 15.48 0.84 13.73
CA ASN A 41 15.66 1.48 12.43
C ASN A 41 15.57 3.01 12.54
N GLU A 42 16.36 3.71 11.76
CA GLU A 42 16.18 5.12 11.47
C GLU A 42 15.04 5.30 10.46
N ILE A 43 14.22 6.34 10.65
CA ILE A 43 12.97 6.51 9.90
C ILE A 43 12.80 7.96 9.48
N SER A 44 12.28 8.14 8.25
CA SER A 44 11.70 9.41 7.79
C SER A 44 10.37 9.10 7.11
N THR A 45 9.33 9.86 7.42
CA THR A 45 7.97 9.64 6.92
C THR A 45 7.45 10.82 6.11
N PHE A 46 6.54 10.53 5.20
CA PHE A 46 5.83 11.54 4.42
C PHE A 46 4.35 11.11 4.26
N PRO A 47 3.43 11.72 5.02
CA PRO A 47 2.00 11.57 4.80
C PRO A 47 1.60 12.33 3.53
N ASP A 48 0.81 11.68 2.67
CA ASP A 48 0.32 12.23 1.41
C ASP A 48 -1.21 12.14 1.40
N TYR A 49 -1.85 13.30 1.50
CA TYR A 49 -3.31 13.40 1.54
C TYR A 49 -3.84 13.78 0.16
N PRO A 50 -4.99 13.23 -0.26
CA PRO A 50 -5.59 13.64 -1.51
C PRO A 50 -6.04 15.10 -1.44
N ALA A 51 -5.89 15.83 -2.54
CA ALA A 51 -6.40 17.20 -2.66
C ALA A 51 -7.93 17.25 -2.52
N GLU A 52 -8.62 16.20 -2.99
CA GLU A 52 -10.06 16.02 -2.85
C GLU A 52 -10.35 14.60 -2.34
N VAL A 53 -11.12 14.51 -1.25
CA VAL A 53 -11.55 13.23 -0.67
C VAL A 53 -12.64 12.58 -1.52
N ARG A 54 -13.48 13.40 -2.17
CA ARG A 54 -14.54 12.96 -3.09
C ARG A 54 -14.28 13.51 -4.47
N ALA A 55 -13.73 12.68 -5.33
CA ALA A 55 -13.50 13.04 -6.73
C ALA A 55 -14.82 13.15 -7.50
N PRO A 56 -14.95 14.12 -8.43
CA PRO A 56 -16.09 14.20 -9.32
C PRO A 56 -16.27 12.91 -10.12
N GLN A 57 -17.53 12.63 -10.52
CA GLN A 57 -17.84 11.46 -11.33
C GLN A 57 -17.03 11.47 -12.64
N GLY A 58 -16.41 10.35 -13.00
CA GLY A 58 -15.57 10.22 -14.19
C GLY A 58 -14.12 10.67 -14.01
N THR A 59 -13.72 11.04 -12.79
CA THR A 59 -12.33 11.30 -12.42
C THR A 59 -11.80 10.22 -11.49
N LEU A 60 -10.47 10.15 -11.36
CA LEU A 60 -9.84 9.21 -10.44
C LEU A 60 -10.22 9.57 -8.98
N SER A 61 -10.55 8.55 -8.17
CA SER A 61 -10.85 8.75 -6.75
C SER A 61 -9.65 9.34 -6.01
N GLY A 62 -9.92 10.07 -4.93
CA GLY A 62 -8.89 10.67 -4.08
C GLY A 62 -8.07 9.59 -3.37
N VAL A 63 -6.79 9.49 -3.70
CA VAL A 63 -5.87 8.50 -3.18
C VAL A 63 -5.07 9.09 -2.03
N SER A 64 -5.12 8.43 -0.87
CA SER A 64 -4.29 8.71 0.30
C SER A 64 -3.01 7.88 0.23
N GLY A 65 -1.90 8.43 0.69
CA GLY A 65 -0.62 7.73 0.74
C GLY A 65 0.14 8.02 2.03
N PHE A 66 1.00 7.08 2.41
CA PHE A 66 1.97 7.26 3.49
C PHE A 66 3.27 6.60 3.08
N GLN A 67 4.34 7.39 3.03
CA GLN A 67 5.65 6.89 2.65
C GLN A 67 6.55 6.80 3.87
N VAL A 68 7.27 5.68 3.98
CA VAL A 68 8.23 5.40 5.05
C VAL A 68 9.56 5.07 4.44
N HIS A 69 10.58 5.82 4.78
CA HIS A 69 11.97 5.52 4.44
C HIS A 69 12.64 4.96 5.68
N LEU A 70 13.07 3.71 5.61
CA LEU A 70 13.75 2.99 6.67
C LEU A 70 15.23 2.80 6.34
N GLY A 71 16.08 2.81 7.36
CA GLY A 71 17.48 2.47 7.17
C GLY A 71 18.17 2.06 8.47
N SER A 72 19.27 1.34 8.32
CA SER A 72 20.18 1.00 9.43
C SER A 72 21.08 2.18 9.83
N ARG A 73 21.08 3.25 9.06
CA ARG A 73 21.83 4.50 9.29
C ARG A 73 20.89 5.68 9.16
N LYS A 74 21.33 6.83 9.67
CA LYS A 74 20.55 8.08 9.69
C LYS A 74 19.91 8.43 8.35
N ILE A 75 18.61 8.61 8.38
CA ILE A 75 17.76 8.96 7.23
C ILE A 75 17.39 10.44 7.35
N PHE A 76 17.60 11.22 6.28
CA PHE A 76 17.36 12.67 6.27
C PHE A 76 16.13 13.06 5.44
N THR A 77 15.64 12.17 4.59
CA THR A 77 14.53 12.46 3.67
C THR A 77 13.61 11.26 3.56
N PRO A 78 12.32 11.46 3.26
CA PRO A 78 11.37 10.36 3.06
C PRO A 78 11.62 9.55 1.77
N GLY A 79 12.60 9.94 0.94
CA GLY A 79 12.93 9.31 -0.34
C GLY A 79 12.04 9.77 -1.49
N ASP A 80 12.56 9.71 -2.72
CA ASP A 80 11.82 10.14 -3.93
C ASP A 80 10.98 9.02 -4.53
N LYS A 81 11.58 7.84 -4.69
CA LYS A 81 10.94 6.67 -5.31
C LYS A 81 10.90 5.48 -4.36
N ALA A 82 9.79 4.77 -4.39
CA ALA A 82 9.55 3.61 -3.54
C ALA A 82 10.20 2.34 -4.11
N ASP A 83 10.79 1.57 -3.21
CA ASP A 83 11.22 0.19 -3.45
C ASP A 83 10.04 -0.77 -3.36
N VAL A 84 9.06 -0.44 -2.51
CA VAL A 84 7.85 -1.24 -2.28
C VAL A 84 6.64 -0.32 -2.33
N LEU A 85 5.62 -0.70 -3.09
CA LEU A 85 4.29 -0.08 -3.07
C LEU A 85 3.29 -1.10 -2.53
N VAL A 86 2.53 -0.71 -1.52
CA VAL A 86 1.31 -1.40 -1.09
C VAL A 86 0.14 -0.64 -1.68
N ALA A 87 -0.54 -1.21 -2.67
CA ALA A 87 -1.67 -0.62 -3.35
C ALA A 87 -2.95 -1.37 -2.97
N MET A 88 -3.81 -0.72 -2.19
CA MET A 88 -5.06 -1.31 -1.72
C MET A 88 -6.13 -1.38 -2.81
N ASN A 89 -5.99 -0.60 -3.90
CA ASN A 89 -6.93 -0.59 -5.03
C ASN A 89 -6.23 -0.16 -6.33
N PRO A 90 -6.87 -0.31 -7.51
CA PRO A 90 -6.30 0.05 -8.80
C PRO A 90 -5.99 1.56 -8.96
N ALA A 91 -6.78 2.45 -8.34
CA ALA A 91 -6.53 3.88 -8.38
C ALA A 91 -5.23 4.24 -7.65
N ALA A 92 -4.99 3.60 -6.50
CA ALA A 92 -3.74 3.72 -5.75
C ALA A 92 -2.53 3.26 -6.59
N LEU A 93 -2.65 2.14 -7.31
CA LEU A 93 -1.62 1.69 -8.23
C LEU A 93 -1.34 2.73 -9.32
N LYS A 94 -2.40 3.20 -10.01
CA LYS A 94 -2.31 4.13 -11.15
C LYS A 94 -1.66 5.45 -10.78
N VAL A 95 -2.03 6.03 -9.63
CA VAL A 95 -1.47 7.31 -9.15
C VAL A 95 0.01 7.18 -8.79
N ASN A 96 0.42 6.02 -8.25
CA ASN A 96 1.77 5.85 -7.69
C ASN A 96 2.80 5.24 -8.64
N VAL A 97 2.42 4.83 -9.85
CA VAL A 97 3.35 4.28 -10.85
C VAL A 97 4.60 5.16 -11.06
N LYS A 98 4.42 6.48 -11.15
CA LYS A 98 5.52 7.45 -11.34
C LYS A 98 6.50 7.51 -10.17
N HIS A 99 6.09 7.03 -9.00
CA HIS A 99 6.90 7.03 -7.78
C HIS A 99 7.60 5.69 -7.52
N LEU A 100 7.52 4.72 -8.43
CA LEU A 100 8.19 3.44 -8.30
C LEU A 100 9.62 3.47 -8.85
N LYS A 101 10.50 2.73 -8.19
CA LYS A 101 11.82 2.39 -8.74
C LYS A 101 11.69 1.30 -9.80
N PRO A 102 12.64 1.19 -10.75
CA PRO A 102 12.75 0.00 -11.57
C PRO A 102 12.87 -1.24 -10.66
N ASN A 103 12.19 -2.33 -11.04
CA ASN A 103 12.17 -3.59 -10.28
C ASN A 103 11.61 -3.47 -8.85
N ALA A 104 10.74 -2.50 -8.60
CA ALA A 104 10.04 -2.36 -7.32
C ALA A 104 9.16 -3.59 -7.05
N ILE A 105 8.85 -3.81 -5.78
CA ILE A 105 7.83 -4.78 -5.36
C ILE A 105 6.49 -4.04 -5.26
N VAL A 106 5.45 -4.61 -5.85
CA VAL A 106 4.07 -4.09 -5.75
C VAL A 106 3.21 -5.13 -5.07
N LEU A 107 2.80 -4.85 -3.84
CA LEU A 107 1.83 -5.65 -3.09
C LEU A 107 0.43 -5.11 -3.37
N ILE A 108 -0.49 -5.96 -3.82
CA ILE A 108 -1.88 -5.59 -4.10
C ILE A 108 -2.86 -6.37 -3.23
N ASP A 109 -3.97 -5.71 -2.87
CA ASP A 109 -5.12 -6.36 -2.25
C ASP A 109 -6.04 -6.97 -3.32
N THR A 110 -6.01 -8.30 -3.47
CA THR A 110 -6.82 -9.01 -4.49
C THR A 110 -8.32 -8.83 -4.31
N ASP A 111 -8.79 -8.50 -3.12
CA ASP A 111 -10.21 -8.27 -2.84
C ASP A 111 -10.73 -7.01 -3.55
N SER A 112 -9.85 -6.05 -3.83
CA SER A 112 -10.16 -4.74 -4.39
C SER A 112 -9.61 -4.52 -5.82
N PHE A 113 -9.20 -5.59 -6.52
CA PHE A 113 -8.71 -5.54 -7.91
C PHE A 113 -9.63 -6.30 -8.88
N LYS A 114 -10.94 -6.24 -8.64
CA LYS A 114 -11.94 -6.80 -9.54
C LYS A 114 -12.18 -5.88 -10.74
N LYS A 115 -12.83 -6.40 -11.78
CA LYS A 115 -13.15 -5.63 -12.99
C LYS A 115 -13.87 -4.31 -12.66
N SER A 116 -14.84 -4.34 -11.75
CA SER A 116 -15.56 -3.13 -11.30
C SER A 116 -14.65 -2.07 -10.68
N ASP A 117 -13.55 -2.48 -10.05
CA ASP A 117 -12.60 -1.56 -9.40
C ASP A 117 -11.60 -1.01 -10.41
N LEU A 118 -11.22 -1.82 -11.41
CA LEU A 118 -10.46 -1.38 -12.57
C LEU A 118 -11.22 -0.32 -13.38
N ASP A 119 -12.52 -0.57 -13.65
CA ASP A 119 -13.39 0.37 -14.37
C ASP A 119 -13.51 1.72 -13.61
N LYS A 120 -13.69 1.69 -12.28
CA LYS A 120 -13.70 2.91 -11.45
C LYS A 120 -12.38 3.67 -11.50
N ALA A 121 -11.26 2.96 -11.58
CA ALA A 121 -9.93 3.54 -11.72
C ALA A 121 -9.59 3.92 -13.17
N LEU A 122 -10.57 3.86 -14.07
CA LEU A 122 -10.42 4.25 -15.49
C LEU A 122 -9.34 3.42 -16.21
N PHE A 123 -9.26 2.12 -15.93
CA PHE A 123 -8.49 1.19 -16.73
C PHE A 123 -9.31 0.73 -17.94
N THR A 124 -8.64 0.52 -19.04
CA THR A 124 -9.25 0.08 -20.32
C THR A 124 -9.10 -1.42 -20.53
N THR A 125 -8.20 -2.05 -19.79
CA THR A 125 -7.91 -3.49 -19.86
C THR A 125 -8.07 -4.14 -18.49
N ASP A 126 -8.17 -5.48 -18.48
CA ASP A 126 -8.22 -6.27 -17.25
C ASP A 126 -6.81 -6.51 -16.66
N ASP A 127 -5.75 -6.09 -17.36
CA ASP A 127 -4.36 -6.13 -16.88
C ASP A 127 -3.80 -4.73 -16.63
N PRO A 128 -3.93 -4.22 -15.40
CA PRO A 128 -3.47 -2.89 -15.04
C PRO A 128 -1.93 -2.75 -15.11
N PHE A 129 -1.19 -3.84 -14.96
CA PHE A 129 0.27 -3.79 -14.97
C PHE A 129 0.81 -3.58 -16.39
N THR A 130 0.27 -4.28 -17.36
CA THR A 130 0.61 -4.09 -18.77
C THR A 130 0.17 -2.71 -19.26
N GLU A 131 -1.05 -2.25 -18.89
CA GLU A 131 -1.55 -0.92 -19.29
C GLU A 131 -0.66 0.22 -18.75
N LEU A 132 -0.12 0.05 -17.54
CA LEU A 132 0.78 1.03 -16.92
C LEU A 132 2.25 0.86 -17.31
N GLY A 133 2.58 -0.08 -18.18
CA GLY A 133 3.95 -0.35 -18.60
C GLY A 133 4.87 -0.81 -17.48
N LEU A 134 4.32 -1.47 -16.46
CA LEU A 134 5.05 -1.98 -15.30
C LEU A 134 5.76 -3.30 -15.63
N THR A 135 6.70 -3.25 -16.59
CA THR A 135 7.57 -4.38 -16.92
C THR A 135 8.72 -4.44 -15.91
N GLY A 136 8.91 -5.61 -15.29
CA GLY A 136 10.03 -5.84 -14.36
C GLY A 136 9.72 -5.58 -12.89
N VAL A 137 8.50 -5.14 -12.52
CA VAL A 137 8.08 -5.11 -11.12
C VAL A 137 7.76 -6.54 -10.65
N GLN A 138 8.04 -6.82 -9.39
CA GLN A 138 7.60 -8.04 -8.73
C GLN A 138 6.22 -7.79 -8.12
N VAL A 139 5.18 -8.44 -8.64
CA VAL A 139 3.83 -8.35 -8.08
C VAL A 139 3.64 -9.42 -7.01
N VAL A 140 3.19 -8.99 -5.83
CA VAL A 140 2.76 -9.86 -4.74
C VAL A 140 1.27 -9.62 -4.53
N ALA A 141 0.46 -10.65 -4.72
CA ALA A 141 -0.99 -10.59 -4.59
C ALA A 141 -1.44 -11.28 -3.30
N ALA A 142 -2.20 -10.58 -2.46
CA ALA A 142 -2.75 -11.12 -1.22
C ALA A 142 -4.16 -10.59 -0.97
N PRO A 143 -5.08 -11.38 -0.41
CA PRO A 143 -6.43 -10.95 -0.04
C PRO A 143 -6.40 -10.18 1.29
N ILE A 144 -5.78 -8.99 1.30
CA ILE A 144 -5.46 -8.22 2.51
C ILE A 144 -6.74 -7.90 3.30
N SER A 145 -7.78 -7.44 2.62
CA SER A 145 -9.06 -7.08 3.25
C SER A 145 -9.73 -8.29 3.89
N THR A 146 -9.69 -9.47 3.26
CA THR A 146 -10.19 -10.72 3.83
C THR A 146 -9.34 -11.14 5.03
N MET A 147 -8.02 -11.11 4.93
CA MET A 147 -7.11 -11.46 6.03
C MET A 147 -7.36 -10.61 7.28
N VAL A 148 -7.57 -9.30 7.10
CA VAL A 148 -7.89 -8.39 8.21
C VAL A 148 -9.24 -8.74 8.83
N LYS A 149 -10.28 -9.00 8.03
CA LYS A 149 -11.61 -9.39 8.53
C LYS A 149 -11.56 -10.69 9.33
N ASP A 150 -10.87 -11.70 8.82
CA ASP A 150 -10.73 -12.98 9.48
C ASP A 150 -9.97 -12.85 10.81
N GLY A 151 -8.88 -12.08 10.83
CA GLY A 151 -8.15 -11.78 12.05
C GLY A 151 -9.00 -11.04 13.10
N LEU A 152 -9.83 -10.08 12.68
CA LEU A 152 -10.71 -9.34 13.59
C LEU A 152 -11.81 -10.25 14.20
N VAL A 153 -12.32 -11.22 13.44
CA VAL A 153 -13.30 -12.21 13.96
C VAL A 153 -12.66 -13.05 15.06
N GLU A 154 -11.39 -13.45 14.90
CA GLU A 154 -10.67 -14.21 15.92
C GLU A 154 -10.54 -13.43 17.25
N PHE A 155 -10.43 -12.10 17.19
CA PHE A 155 -10.40 -11.21 18.36
C PHE A 155 -11.79 -10.79 18.85
N GLY A 156 -12.89 -11.35 18.33
CA GLY A 156 -14.26 -11.03 18.75
C GLY A 156 -14.76 -9.66 18.30
N ALA A 157 -14.07 -9.00 17.38
CA ALA A 157 -14.52 -7.73 16.83
C ALA A 157 -15.62 -7.96 15.78
N SER A 158 -16.76 -7.24 15.93
CA SER A 158 -17.84 -7.31 14.93
C SER A 158 -17.48 -6.41 13.74
N THR A 159 -17.46 -6.98 12.55
CA THR A 159 -17.26 -6.26 11.28
C THR A 159 -18.58 -5.65 10.76
N GLY A 160 -19.36 -5.01 11.62
CA GLY A 160 -20.51 -4.20 11.20
C GLY A 160 -20.04 -2.93 10.51
N GLY A 161 -20.49 -2.70 9.29
CA GLY A 161 -20.03 -1.68 8.35
C GLY A 161 -19.61 -0.33 8.94
N GLY A 162 -18.36 0.03 8.67
CA GLY A 162 -17.78 1.32 9.03
C GLY A 162 -17.21 1.35 10.45
N TYR A 163 -15.87 1.26 10.55
CA TYR A 163 -15.03 1.39 11.74
C TYR A 163 -15.23 0.32 12.84
N ALA A 164 -14.24 -0.56 12.98
CA ALA A 164 -14.15 -1.45 14.13
C ALA A 164 -13.93 -0.59 15.40
N HIS A 165 -14.95 -0.45 16.24
CA HIS A 165 -14.76 -0.03 17.63
C HIS A 165 -14.13 -1.22 18.35
N VAL A 166 -12.87 -1.11 18.72
CA VAL A 166 -12.27 -1.97 19.73
C VAL A 166 -12.91 -1.55 21.05
N ALA A 167 -13.74 -2.44 21.62
CA ALA A 167 -14.24 -2.25 22.98
C ALA A 167 -13.03 -2.34 23.93
N GLU A 168 -12.89 -1.34 24.82
CA GLU A 168 -11.96 -1.34 25.94
C GLU A 168 -12.27 -2.47 26.95
#